data_bcf5fb640c6c3db63fa82fd742aab9eb
#
_entry.id   bcf5fb640c6c3db63fa82fd742aab9eb
#
_cell.length_a   1.000
_cell.length_b   1.000
_cell.length_c   1.000
_cell.angle_alpha   90.00
_cell.angle_beta   90.00
_cell.angle_gamma   90.00
#
_symmetry.space_group_name_H-M   'P 1'
#
loop_
_entity.id
_entity.type
_entity.pdbx_description
1 polymer ?
#
loop_
_entity_poly.entity_id
_entity_poly.type
_entity_poly.pdbx_seq_one_letter_code
_entity_poly.pdbx_strand_id
1 'polypeptide(L)'
;MDKRSNPRREINTSIACKRYISSNGEVSIHGDMKNCCLAGFYAELKEHVKAGTILMVRMTGNSWGYSADDGLRSMALAEVRWSEPTSIEGKASYATGLKYLMAD
;
A
#
# COMPACT_ATOMS: atom_id res chain seq x y z
N MET A 1 10.45 -4.11 -23.99
CA MET A 1 10.56 -2.77 -23.45
C MET A 1 9.38 -2.45 -22.53
N ASP A 2 9.66 -1.94 -21.38
CA ASP A 2 8.61 -1.54 -20.46
C ASP A 2 8.00 -0.21 -20.95
N LYS A 3 6.69 -0.20 -21.11
CA LYS A 3 5.99 1.00 -21.60
C LYS A 3 5.40 1.84 -20.49
N ARG A 4 5.60 1.44 -19.24
CA ARG A 4 5.10 2.23 -18.12
C ARG A 4 6.02 3.42 -17.91
N SER A 5 5.41 4.58 -17.67
CA SER A 5 6.18 5.78 -17.38
C SER A 5 6.81 5.75 -16.00
N ASN A 6 6.26 4.93 -15.09
CA ASN A 6 6.75 4.81 -13.72
C ASN A 6 7.15 3.37 -13.45
N PRO A 7 8.43 3.02 -13.61
CA PRO A 7 8.86 1.65 -13.35
C PRO A 7 8.57 1.25 -11.91
N ARG A 8 8.17 0.00 -11.75
CA ARG A 8 7.93 -0.55 -10.41
C ARG A 8 9.22 -1.06 -9.83
N ARG A 9 9.37 -0.85 -8.53
CA ARG A 9 10.50 -1.37 -7.78
C ARG A 9 9.97 -2.35 -6.74
N GLU A 10 10.56 -3.53 -6.71
CA GLU A 10 10.21 -4.51 -5.71
C GLU A 10 10.72 -4.08 -4.36
N ILE A 11 9.86 -4.17 -3.37
CA ILE A 11 10.24 -3.95 -1.99
C ILE A 11 9.45 -4.94 -1.13
N ASN A 12 9.78 -4.99 0.13
CA ASN A 12 9.05 -5.84 1.05
C ASN A 12 9.12 -5.18 2.42
N THR A 13 8.17 -4.31 2.67
CA THR A 13 8.17 -3.55 3.90
C THR A 13 6.79 -3.53 4.51
N SER A 14 6.73 -3.58 5.82
CA SER A 14 5.47 -3.56 6.55
C SER A 14 4.85 -2.18 6.53
N ILE A 15 3.53 -2.16 6.45
CA ILE A 15 2.76 -0.92 6.47
C ILE A 15 1.60 -1.05 7.43
N ALA A 16 1.10 0.08 7.90
CA ALA A 16 -0.12 0.17 8.67
C ALA A 16 -1.00 1.22 8.02
N CYS A 17 -2.26 0.87 7.80
CA CYS A 17 -3.21 1.71 7.09
C CYS A 17 -4.42 2.00 7.97
N LYS A 18 -4.96 3.20 7.83
CA LYS A 18 -6.23 3.57 8.47
C LYS A 18 -7.11 4.23 7.43
N ARG A 19 -8.41 4.00 7.51
CA ARG A 19 -9.33 4.70 6.63
C ARG A 19 -9.25 6.18 6.94
N TYR A 20 -9.10 7.00 5.91
CA TYR A 20 -8.92 8.44 6.08
C TYR A 20 -10.11 9.07 6.78
N ILE A 21 -11.30 8.68 6.36
CA ILE A 21 -12.53 9.13 7.01
C ILE A 21 -13.00 7.99 7.88
N SER A 22 -12.60 8.00 9.12
CA SER A 22 -13.05 6.99 10.06
C SER A 22 -13.60 7.69 11.28
N SER A 23 -14.60 7.08 11.87
CA SER A 23 -15.02 7.50 13.19
C SER A 23 -14.16 6.74 14.18
N ASN A 24 -13.96 7.29 15.24
CA ASN A 24 -13.36 6.82 16.48
C ASN A 24 -12.66 5.47 16.55
N GLY A 25 -11.40 5.49 16.90
CA GLY A 25 -10.74 4.29 17.43
C GLY A 25 -10.59 3.15 16.46
N GLU A 26 -10.58 3.43 15.18
CA GLU A 26 -10.41 2.39 14.19
C GLU A 26 -9.03 1.76 14.32
N VAL A 27 -9.00 0.44 14.25
CA VAL A 27 -7.77 -0.33 14.32
C VAL A 27 -7.05 -0.24 12.98
N SER A 28 -5.73 -0.16 13.02
CA SER A 28 -4.92 -0.14 11.81
C SER A 28 -5.04 -1.46 11.06
N ILE A 29 -5.06 -1.36 9.74
CA ILE A 29 -5.00 -2.51 8.86
C ILE A 29 -3.54 -2.73 8.53
N HIS A 30 -3.02 -3.89 8.88
CA HIS A 30 -1.62 -4.20 8.65
C HIS A 30 -1.44 -4.94 7.34
N GLY A 31 -0.27 -4.79 6.76
CA GLY A 31 0.06 -5.49 5.54
C GLY A 31 1.50 -5.29 5.16
N ASP A 32 1.83 -5.76 3.97
CA ASP A 32 3.17 -5.66 3.42
C ASP A 32 3.12 -5.04 2.04
N MET A 33 3.87 -3.98 1.84
CA MET A 33 4.03 -3.37 0.52
C MET A 33 5.02 -4.23 -0.26
N LYS A 34 4.61 -4.68 -1.44
CA LYS A 34 5.42 -5.61 -2.24
C LYS A 34 6.14 -4.94 -3.39
N ASN A 35 5.59 -3.87 -3.93
CA ASN A 35 6.29 -3.06 -4.91
C ASN A 35 5.69 -1.67 -4.91
N CYS A 36 6.43 -0.72 -5.45
CA CYS A 36 5.96 0.64 -5.54
C CYS A 36 6.51 1.33 -6.77
N CYS A 37 5.87 2.42 -7.14
CA CYS A 37 6.34 3.35 -8.15
C CYS A 37 5.86 4.74 -7.74
N LEU A 38 6.17 5.76 -8.53
CA LEU A 38 5.79 7.11 -8.17
C LEU A 38 4.28 7.31 -8.13
N ALA A 39 3.52 6.51 -8.87
CA ALA A 39 2.07 6.65 -8.94
C ALA A 39 1.33 5.91 -7.83
N GLY A 40 1.91 4.85 -7.27
CA GLY A 40 1.22 4.06 -6.26
C GLY A 40 1.99 2.80 -5.91
N PHE A 41 1.28 1.85 -5.33
CA PHE A 41 1.94 0.64 -4.89
C PHE A 41 0.97 -0.54 -4.85
N TYR A 42 1.55 -1.73 -4.76
CA TYR A 42 0.83 -2.97 -4.54
C TYR A 42 1.19 -3.50 -3.17
N ALA A 43 0.19 -3.93 -2.44
CA ALA A 43 0.39 -4.44 -1.09
C ALA A 43 -0.51 -5.64 -0.83
N GLU A 44 -0.14 -6.44 0.14
CA GLU A 44 -0.98 -7.51 0.65
C GLU A 44 -1.45 -7.11 2.03
N LEU A 45 -2.74 -6.89 2.16
CA LEU A 45 -3.34 -6.42 3.41
C LEU A 45 -4.04 -7.55 4.13
N LYS A 46 -4.16 -7.42 5.44
CA LYS A 46 -4.84 -8.43 6.26
C LYS A 46 -6.35 -8.36 6.17
N GLU A 47 -6.89 -7.29 5.60
CA GLU A 47 -8.32 -7.09 5.46
C GLU A 47 -8.68 -6.67 4.05
N HIS A 48 -9.88 -7.02 3.63
CA HIS A 48 -10.43 -6.51 2.38
C HIS A 48 -10.79 -5.04 2.54
N VAL A 49 -10.40 -4.23 1.57
CA VAL A 49 -10.73 -2.81 1.56
C VAL A 49 -11.41 -2.49 0.24
N LYS A 50 -12.58 -1.91 0.33
CA LYS A 50 -13.39 -1.62 -0.85
C LYS A 50 -12.70 -0.61 -1.76
N ALA A 51 -12.77 -0.85 -3.07
CA ALA A 51 -12.23 0.07 -4.06
C ALA A 51 -12.87 1.45 -3.88
N GLY A 52 -12.06 2.49 -3.99
CA GLY A 52 -12.50 3.87 -3.75
C GLY A 52 -12.24 4.36 -2.34
N THR A 53 -11.91 3.46 -1.42
CA THR A 53 -11.58 3.85 -0.06
C THR A 53 -10.24 4.57 -0.03
N ILE A 54 -10.18 5.66 0.72
CA ILE A 54 -8.93 6.40 0.88
C ILE A 54 -8.30 5.98 2.21
N LEU A 55 -7.06 5.56 2.14
CA LEU A 55 -6.33 5.11 3.31
C LEU A 55 -5.18 6.06 3.60
N MET A 56 -4.94 6.30 4.89
CA MET A 56 -3.69 6.89 5.33
C MET A 56 -2.73 5.74 5.57
N VAL A 57 -1.65 5.70 4.80
CA VAL A 57 -0.70 4.60 4.81
C VAL A 57 0.58 5.07 5.47
N ARG A 58 1.05 4.32 6.45
CA ARG A 58 2.30 4.62 7.13
C ARG A 58 3.21 3.41 7.03
N MET A 59 4.47 3.67 6.69
CA MET A 59 5.47 2.62 6.65
C MET A 59 5.95 2.31 8.05
N THR A 60 5.93 1.04 8.41
CA THR A 60 6.35 0.60 9.74
C THR A 60 7.56 -0.32 9.68
N GLY A 61 7.92 -0.76 8.48
CA GLY A 61 9.05 -1.65 8.31
C GLY A 61 10.32 -0.92 7.91
N ASN A 62 11.35 -1.71 7.67
CA ASN A 62 12.65 -1.20 7.28
C ASN A 62 12.65 -0.84 5.79
N SER A 63 13.07 0.38 5.48
CA SER A 63 13.11 0.87 4.10
C SER A 63 14.53 1.16 3.62
N TRP A 64 15.50 0.43 4.14
CA TRP A 64 16.88 0.59 3.74
C TRP A 64 17.04 0.46 2.22
N GLY A 65 17.79 1.40 1.65
CA GLY A 65 18.09 1.37 0.23
C GLY A 65 17.02 1.96 -0.67
N TYR A 66 15.95 2.49 -0.12
CA TYR A 66 14.87 3.08 -0.90
C TYR A 66 14.75 4.57 -0.59
N SER A 67 14.22 5.30 -1.56
CA SER A 67 14.06 6.74 -1.42
C SER A 67 12.73 7.18 -2.02
N ALA A 68 12.40 8.44 -1.84
CA ALA A 68 11.20 9.02 -2.44
C ALA A 68 11.21 8.91 -3.96
N ASP A 69 12.39 8.91 -4.58
CA ASP A 69 12.50 8.78 -6.03
C ASP A 69 12.06 7.41 -6.50
N ASP A 70 12.08 6.41 -5.64
CA ASP A 70 11.63 5.06 -5.95
C ASP A 70 10.13 4.89 -5.72
N GLY A 71 9.45 5.93 -5.29
CA GLY A 71 8.03 5.86 -4.98
C GLY A 71 7.75 5.47 -3.54
N LEU A 72 8.77 5.38 -2.73
CA LEU A 72 8.61 5.03 -1.32
C LEU A 72 8.28 6.27 -0.51
N ARG A 73 7.23 6.19 0.26
CA ARG A 73 6.76 7.29 1.10
C ARG A 73 6.59 6.80 2.52
N SER A 74 7.11 7.56 3.48
CA SER A 74 6.94 7.21 4.89
C SER A 74 5.49 7.32 5.32
N MET A 75 4.76 8.26 4.73
CA MET A 75 3.34 8.45 5.00
C MET A 75 2.68 9.00 3.74
N ALA A 76 1.51 8.48 3.41
CA ALA A 76 0.82 8.93 2.21
C ALA A 76 -0.68 8.68 2.34
N LEU A 77 -1.45 9.46 1.58
CA LEU A 77 -2.85 9.14 1.34
C LEU A 77 -2.92 8.40 0.01
N ALA A 78 -3.63 7.31 0.00
CA ALA A 78 -3.75 6.49 -1.19
C ALA A 78 -5.17 5.98 -1.34
N GLU A 79 -5.60 5.85 -2.59
CA GLU A 79 -6.92 5.33 -2.89
C GLU A 79 -6.80 3.88 -3.32
N VAL A 80 -7.62 3.01 -2.73
CA VAL A 80 -7.70 1.61 -3.13
C VAL A 80 -8.36 1.55 -4.50
N ARG A 81 -7.65 0.97 -5.47
CA ARG A 81 -8.16 0.83 -6.83
C ARG A 81 -8.79 -0.53 -7.03
N TRP A 82 -8.25 -1.54 -6.39
CA TRP A 82 -8.81 -2.88 -6.41
C TRP A 82 -8.30 -3.66 -5.21
N SER A 83 -9.06 -4.69 -4.83
CA SER A 83 -8.69 -5.55 -3.71
C SER A 83 -9.28 -6.92 -3.97
N GLU A 84 -8.46 -7.95 -3.93
CA GLU A 84 -8.88 -9.30 -4.23
C GLU A 84 -8.35 -10.27 -3.18
N PRO A 85 -9.18 -11.24 -2.77
CA PRO A 85 -8.70 -12.23 -1.81
C PRO A 85 -7.57 -13.06 -2.40
N THR A 86 -6.61 -13.37 -1.57
CA THR A 86 -5.52 -14.24 -1.95
C THR A 86 -5.15 -15.08 -0.74
N SER A 87 -4.34 -16.09 -0.94
CA SER A 87 -3.92 -16.97 0.14
C SER A 87 -2.40 -17.11 0.08
N ILE A 88 -1.76 -16.80 1.19
CA ILE A 88 -0.31 -16.91 1.29
C ILE A 88 0.00 -17.83 2.44
N GLU A 89 0.63 -18.96 2.13
CA GLU A 89 0.98 -19.96 3.13
C GLU A 89 -0.24 -20.36 3.98
N GLY A 90 -1.39 -20.50 3.31
CA GLY A 90 -2.61 -20.91 3.98
C GLY A 90 -3.31 -19.84 4.79
N LYS A 91 -2.79 -18.64 4.80
CA LYS A 91 -3.39 -17.52 5.53
C LYS A 91 -4.13 -16.60 4.58
N ALA A 92 -5.32 -16.19 4.99
CA ALA A 92 -6.11 -15.25 4.21
C ALA A 92 -5.39 -13.91 4.14
N SER A 93 -5.38 -13.34 2.95
CA SER A 93 -4.78 -12.04 2.70
C SER A 93 -5.52 -11.42 1.52
N TYR A 94 -5.24 -10.14 1.24
CA TYR A 94 -5.93 -9.43 0.17
C TYR A 94 -4.93 -8.66 -0.66
N ALA A 95 -4.77 -9.08 -1.91
CA ALA A 95 -3.94 -8.37 -2.88
C ALA A 95 -4.63 -7.04 -3.19
N THR A 96 -3.93 -5.96 -3.00
CA THR A 96 -4.53 -4.62 -3.06
C THR A 96 -3.66 -3.68 -3.87
N GLY A 97 -4.27 -3.04 -4.85
CA GLY A 97 -3.61 -2.01 -5.64
C GLY A 97 -4.05 -0.64 -5.18
N LEU A 98 -3.11 0.26 -4.94
CA LEU A 98 -3.38 1.59 -4.42
C LEU A 98 -2.70 2.65 -5.27
N LYS A 99 -3.37 3.80 -5.39
CA LYS A 99 -2.84 4.95 -6.11
C LYS A 99 -2.59 6.08 -5.10
N TYR A 100 -1.42 6.66 -5.15
CA TYR A 100 -1.12 7.82 -4.30
C TYR A 100 -2.01 8.99 -4.69
N LEU A 101 -2.62 9.61 -3.67
CA LEU A 101 -3.36 10.85 -3.86
C LEU A 101 -2.55 12.02 -3.34
N MET A 102 -1.89 11.82 -2.23
CA MET A 102 -1.07 12.83 -1.61
C MET A 102 0.03 12.13 -0.84
N ALA A 103 1.26 12.59 -1.01
CA ALA A 103 2.40 12.00 -0.33
C ALA A 103 3.40 13.08 0.02
N ASP A 104 4.09 12.91 1.12
CA ASP A 104 5.16 13.82 1.54
C ASP A 104 6.51 13.37 1.00
#